data_1c58613b766a4c2b403392dec3e23104
#
_entry.id   1c58613b766a4c2b403392dec3e23104
#
_cell.length_a   1.000
_cell.length_b   1.000
_cell.length_c   1.000
_cell.angle_alpha   90.00
_cell.angle_beta   90.00
_cell.angle_gamma   90.00
#
_symmetry.space_group_name_H-M   'P 1'
#
loop_
_entity.id
_entity.type
_entity.pdbx_description
1 polymer ?
#
loop_
_entity_poly.entity_id
_entity_poly.type
_entity_poly.pdbx_seq_one_letter_code
_entity_poly.pdbx_strand_id
1 'polypeptide(L)'
;MRYLAIDLGDKRTGLATGDDDTKLVSPAGVLEIPRGEALVDAIMKEVAKHEPGAIVIGLPLHMDGTEGDRAKIAREFAADLTKRSGLPVHLQDERLTSYAADQRMARSGRTHKQKKQLRDALAAAEILRDFLDS
;
A
#
# COMPACT_ATOMS: atom_id res chain seq x y z
N MET A 1 -5.11 -14.77 -8.86
CA MET A 1 -5.90 -13.65 -8.30
C MET A 1 -5.03 -12.40 -8.28
N ARG A 2 -5.60 -11.27 -8.69
CA ARG A 2 -4.91 -9.98 -8.68
C ARG A 2 -5.18 -9.25 -7.36
N TYR A 3 -4.16 -8.57 -6.86
CA TYR A 3 -4.24 -7.80 -5.61
C TYR A 3 -3.92 -6.33 -5.87
N LEU A 4 -4.55 -5.46 -5.11
CA LEU A 4 -4.17 -4.04 -5.02
C LEU A 4 -3.61 -3.83 -3.62
N ALA A 5 -2.37 -3.37 -3.53
CA ALA A 5 -1.72 -3.06 -2.26
C ALA A 5 -1.70 -1.56 -2.02
N ILE A 6 -1.88 -1.17 -0.78
CA ILE A 6 -2.00 0.22 -0.36
C ILE A 6 -1.06 0.47 0.82
N ASP A 7 -0.19 1.46 0.67
CA ASP A 7 0.62 1.99 1.76
C ASP A 7 0.02 3.33 2.17
N LEU A 8 -0.80 3.31 3.22
CA LEU A 8 -1.58 4.46 3.66
C LEU A 8 -0.69 5.48 4.39
N GLY A 9 -0.59 6.68 3.84
CA GLY A 9 0.13 7.79 4.46
C GLY A 9 -0.79 8.94 4.86
N ASP A 10 -0.24 9.96 5.50
CA ASP A 10 -1.01 11.13 5.95
C ASP A 10 -1.43 12.01 4.78
N LYS A 11 -0.52 12.25 3.84
CA LYS A 11 -0.73 13.14 2.70
C LYS A 11 -0.58 12.42 1.36
N ARG A 12 0.09 11.28 1.34
CA ARG A 12 0.32 10.49 0.14
C ARG A 12 0.08 9.02 0.45
N THR A 13 -0.51 8.32 -0.49
CA THR A 13 -0.79 6.90 -0.37
C THR A 13 -0.20 6.18 -1.58
N GLY A 14 0.70 5.25 -1.33
CA GLY A 14 1.33 4.46 -2.38
C GLY A 14 0.47 3.29 -2.79
N LEU A 15 0.54 2.93 -4.08
CA LEU A 15 -0.23 1.83 -4.65
C LEU A 15 0.68 0.88 -5.42
N ALA A 16 0.34 -0.40 -5.35
CA ALA A 16 0.99 -1.43 -6.16
C ALA A 16 -0.04 -2.48 -6.56
N THR A 17 0.25 -3.18 -7.65
CA THR A 17 -0.58 -4.30 -8.10
C THR A 17 0.28 -5.54 -8.22
N GLY A 18 -0.33 -6.70 -8.10
CA GLY A 18 0.37 -7.96 -8.24
C GLY A 18 -0.58 -9.13 -8.38
N ASP A 19 0.00 -10.30 -8.62
CA ASP A 19 -0.77 -11.52 -8.87
C ASP A 19 -0.11 -12.68 -8.12
N ASP A 20 -0.92 -13.50 -7.45
CA ASP A 20 -0.40 -14.62 -6.67
C ASP A 20 0.04 -15.80 -7.52
N ASP A 21 -0.45 -15.91 -8.75
CA ASP A 21 -0.05 -16.98 -9.66
C ASP A 21 1.35 -16.75 -10.22
N THR A 22 1.62 -15.53 -10.70
CA THR A 22 2.91 -15.18 -11.30
C THR A 22 3.92 -14.65 -10.30
N LYS A 23 3.47 -14.20 -9.12
CA LYS A 23 4.28 -13.50 -8.12
C LYS A 23 4.87 -12.18 -8.63
N LEU A 24 4.38 -11.67 -9.75
CA LEU A 24 4.81 -10.38 -10.29
C LEU A 24 4.12 -9.24 -9.54
N VAL A 25 4.92 -8.29 -9.08
CA VAL A 25 4.44 -7.11 -8.35
C VAL A 25 5.02 -5.87 -9.02
N SER A 26 4.17 -4.87 -9.23
CA SER A 26 4.58 -3.61 -9.85
C SER A 26 4.04 -2.42 -9.07
N PRO A 27 4.85 -1.36 -8.88
CA PRO A 27 4.32 -0.11 -8.37
C PRO A 27 3.23 0.42 -9.31
N ALA A 28 2.14 0.94 -8.74
CA ALA A 28 1.00 1.44 -9.51
C ALA A 28 0.80 2.94 -9.37
N GLY A 29 1.63 3.62 -8.59
CA GLY A 29 1.59 5.07 -8.46
C GLY A 29 1.34 5.54 -7.04
N VAL A 30 1.06 6.82 -6.92
CA VAL A 30 0.85 7.49 -5.64
C VAL A 30 -0.36 8.40 -5.76
N LEU A 31 -1.22 8.37 -4.76
CA LEU A 31 -2.33 9.30 -4.63
C LEU A 31 -1.92 10.40 -3.65
N GLU A 32 -1.78 11.63 -4.14
CA GLU A 32 -1.44 12.79 -3.31
C GLU A 32 -2.71 13.42 -2.74
N ILE A 33 -3.43 12.64 -1.95
CA ILE A 33 -4.71 13.01 -1.35
C ILE A 33 -4.62 12.71 0.14
N PRO A 34 -4.93 13.67 1.02
CA PRO A 34 -4.95 13.41 2.47
C PRO A 34 -5.98 12.34 2.81
N ARG A 35 -5.77 11.67 3.93
CA ARG A 35 -6.74 10.68 4.42
C ARG A 35 -8.12 11.31 4.59
N GLY A 36 -9.15 10.54 4.24
CA GLY A 36 -10.53 10.97 4.30
C GLY A 36 -11.35 10.36 3.18
N GLU A 37 -12.55 10.86 3.01
CA GLU A 37 -13.50 10.35 2.04
C GLU A 37 -13.01 10.47 0.59
N ALA A 38 -12.34 11.59 0.26
CA ALA A 38 -11.80 11.78 -1.08
C ALA A 38 -10.75 10.73 -1.43
N LEU A 39 -9.94 10.31 -0.45
CA LEU A 39 -8.97 9.24 -0.67
C LEU A 39 -9.65 7.90 -0.90
N VAL A 40 -10.68 7.59 -0.11
CA VAL A 40 -11.45 6.35 -0.31
C VAL A 40 -12.07 6.33 -1.70
N ASP A 41 -12.67 7.44 -2.14
CA ASP A 41 -13.24 7.55 -3.48
C ASP A 41 -12.19 7.33 -4.57
N ALA A 42 -11.00 7.91 -4.41
CA ALA A 42 -9.90 7.71 -5.36
C ALA A 42 -9.44 6.26 -5.40
N ILE A 43 -9.36 5.59 -4.26
CA ILE A 43 -9.00 4.18 -4.20
C ILE A 43 -10.07 3.32 -4.86
N MET A 44 -11.35 3.65 -4.69
CA MET A 44 -12.42 2.92 -5.37
C MET A 44 -12.30 3.03 -6.90
N LYS A 45 -11.84 4.17 -7.42
CA LYS A 45 -11.54 4.32 -8.86
C LYS A 45 -10.39 3.41 -9.27
N GLU A 46 -9.37 3.28 -8.43
CA GLU A 46 -8.25 2.36 -8.71
C GLU A 46 -8.70 0.90 -8.66
N VAL A 47 -9.62 0.56 -7.76
CA VAL A 47 -10.22 -0.77 -7.71
C VAL A 47 -10.95 -1.06 -9.02
N ALA A 48 -11.73 -0.12 -9.53
CA ALA A 48 -12.44 -0.27 -10.81
C ALA A 48 -11.47 -0.42 -11.97
N LYS A 49 -10.34 0.31 -11.94
CA LYS A 49 -9.34 0.28 -13.01
C LYS A 49 -8.56 -1.03 -13.06
N HIS A 50 -8.13 -1.52 -11.91
CA HIS A 50 -7.26 -2.71 -11.83
C HIS A 50 -8.02 -4.01 -11.63
N GLU A 51 -9.27 -3.95 -11.21
CA GLU A 51 -10.14 -5.11 -10.99
C GLU A 51 -9.50 -6.17 -10.09
N PRO A 52 -9.01 -5.80 -8.89
CA PRO A 52 -8.41 -6.79 -8.01
C PRO A 52 -9.48 -7.71 -7.41
N GLY A 53 -9.05 -8.92 -7.04
CA GLY A 53 -9.90 -9.83 -6.27
C GLY A 53 -9.80 -9.61 -4.76
N ALA A 54 -8.76 -8.90 -4.32
CA ALA A 54 -8.57 -8.57 -2.90
C ALA A 54 -7.66 -7.35 -2.77
N ILE A 55 -7.68 -6.73 -1.59
CA ILE A 55 -6.88 -5.56 -1.25
C ILE A 55 -5.95 -5.93 -0.10
N VAL A 56 -4.71 -5.44 -0.13
CA VAL A 56 -3.74 -5.60 0.95
C VAL A 56 -3.34 -4.21 1.43
N ILE A 57 -3.44 -3.96 2.74
CA ILE A 57 -3.05 -2.68 3.34
C ILE A 57 -1.91 -2.95 4.31
N GLY A 58 -0.85 -2.12 4.25
CA GLY A 58 0.22 -2.19 5.20
C GLY A 58 -0.26 -1.84 6.61
N LEU A 59 0.12 -2.65 7.59
CA LEU A 59 -0.19 -2.39 9.00
C LEU A 59 1.06 -1.86 9.69
N PRO A 60 1.10 -0.57 10.04
CA PRO A 60 2.28 0.02 10.67
C PRO A 60 2.35 -0.38 12.13
N LEU A 61 3.27 -1.29 12.44
CA LEU A 61 3.52 -1.73 13.80
C LEU A 61 4.77 -1.06 14.36
N HIS A 62 4.85 -0.95 15.70
CA HIS A 62 6.11 -0.61 16.35
C HIS A 62 7.10 -1.75 16.15
N MET A 63 8.39 -1.45 16.31
CA MET A 63 9.43 -2.47 16.06
C MET A 63 9.30 -3.69 16.98
N ASP A 64 8.68 -3.53 18.15
CA ASP A 64 8.39 -4.64 19.05
C ASP A 64 7.12 -5.43 18.70
N GLY A 65 6.45 -5.05 17.62
CA GLY A 65 5.23 -5.72 17.16
C GLY A 65 3.93 -5.19 17.75
N THR A 66 3.99 -4.21 18.63
CA THR A 66 2.78 -3.64 19.21
C THR A 66 2.12 -2.63 18.26
N GLU A 67 0.82 -2.43 18.44
CA GLU A 67 0.03 -1.49 17.65
C GLU A 67 -0.12 -0.15 18.35
N GLY A 68 0.06 0.93 17.59
CA GLY A 68 -0.17 2.29 18.07
C GLY A 68 -1.30 2.95 17.26
N ASP A 69 -1.32 4.29 17.28
CA ASP A 69 -2.37 5.08 16.62
C ASP A 69 -2.42 4.86 15.12
N ARG A 70 -1.27 4.69 14.47
CA ARG A 70 -1.22 4.49 13.02
C ARG A 70 -1.79 3.13 12.62
N ALA A 71 -1.59 2.10 13.44
CA ALA A 71 -2.18 0.79 13.21
C ALA A 71 -3.70 0.85 13.33
N LYS A 72 -4.22 1.60 14.31
CA LYS A 72 -5.64 1.80 14.47
C LYS A 72 -6.26 2.49 13.25
N ILE A 73 -5.60 3.53 12.73
CA ILE A 73 -6.04 4.23 11.52
C ILE A 73 -6.08 3.26 10.33
N ALA A 74 -5.06 2.43 10.17
CA ALA A 74 -5.02 1.46 9.07
C ALA A 74 -6.17 0.44 9.18
N ARG A 75 -6.47 -0.01 10.39
CA ARG A 75 -7.59 -0.95 10.60
C ARG A 75 -8.95 -0.32 10.31
N GLU A 76 -9.15 0.93 10.72
CA GLU A 76 -10.39 1.66 10.43
C GLU A 76 -10.56 1.87 8.92
N PHE A 77 -9.46 2.23 8.24
CA PHE A 77 -9.46 2.41 6.80
C PHE A 77 -9.77 1.09 6.08
N ALA A 78 -9.19 -0.02 6.55
CA ALA A 78 -9.47 -1.35 6.01
C ALA A 78 -10.95 -1.73 6.15
N ALA A 79 -11.56 -1.40 7.28
CA ALA A 79 -12.99 -1.66 7.50
C ALA A 79 -13.86 -0.86 6.52
N ASP A 80 -13.52 0.41 6.29
CA ASP A 80 -14.24 1.25 5.33
C ASP A 80 -14.12 0.69 3.91
N LEU A 81 -12.92 0.27 3.51
CA LEU A 81 -12.71 -0.30 2.19
C LEU A 81 -13.45 -1.62 2.01
N THR A 82 -13.50 -2.44 3.06
CA THR A 82 -14.25 -3.68 3.02
C THR A 82 -15.72 -3.41 2.71
N LYS A 83 -16.30 -2.41 3.39
CA LYS A 83 -17.71 -2.04 3.16
C LYS A 83 -17.93 -1.50 1.76
N ARG A 84 -17.05 -0.60 1.30
CA ARG A 84 -17.22 0.10 0.03
C ARG A 84 -16.95 -0.79 -1.17
N SER A 85 -15.93 -1.65 -1.09
CA SER A 85 -15.52 -2.48 -2.22
C SER A 85 -16.21 -3.84 -2.28
N GLY A 86 -16.63 -4.35 -1.14
CA GLY A 86 -17.12 -5.73 -1.04
C GLY A 86 -16.03 -6.78 -1.21
N LEU A 87 -14.76 -6.37 -1.24
CA LEU A 87 -13.62 -7.27 -1.43
C LEU A 87 -12.98 -7.64 -0.09
N PRO A 88 -12.32 -8.80 -0.01
CA PRO A 88 -11.48 -9.11 1.14
C PRO A 88 -10.36 -8.07 1.26
N VAL A 89 -10.12 -7.58 2.48
CA VAL A 89 -9.04 -6.65 2.77
C VAL A 89 -8.14 -7.30 3.81
N HIS A 90 -6.87 -7.48 3.45
CA HIS A 90 -5.87 -8.09 4.32
C HIS A 90 -4.93 -7.02 4.87
N LEU A 91 -4.42 -7.25 6.06
CA LEU A 91 -3.42 -6.38 6.69
C LEU A 91 -2.08 -7.10 6.71
N GLN A 92 -1.02 -6.39 6.31
CA GLN A 92 0.34 -6.95 6.25
C GLN A 92 1.28 -6.08 7.06
N ASP A 93 2.05 -6.70 7.96
CA ASP A 93 3.10 -6.01 8.73
C ASP A 93 4.09 -5.33 7.78
N GLU A 94 4.34 -4.03 8.01
CA GLU A 94 5.20 -3.24 7.13
C GLU A 94 6.45 -2.69 7.82
N ARG A 95 6.86 -3.27 8.97
CA ARG A 95 7.93 -2.71 9.81
C ARG A 95 9.23 -2.38 9.09
N LEU A 96 9.67 -3.16 8.12
CA LEU A 96 10.93 -2.93 7.41
C LEU A 96 10.76 -2.56 5.94
N THR A 97 9.52 -2.33 5.48
CA THR A 97 9.21 -2.07 4.08
C THR A 97 9.84 -0.78 3.57
N SER A 98 9.77 0.29 4.35
CA SER A 98 10.36 1.59 3.97
C SER A 98 11.87 1.50 3.78
N TYR A 99 12.55 0.71 4.59
CA TYR A 99 13.98 0.51 4.47
C TYR A 99 14.33 -0.14 3.12
N ALA A 100 13.61 -1.17 2.73
CA ALA A 100 13.82 -1.84 1.44
C ALA A 100 13.59 -0.88 0.27
N ALA A 101 12.55 -0.06 0.33
CA ALA A 101 12.26 0.93 -0.69
C ALA A 101 13.38 1.98 -0.79
N ASP A 102 13.89 2.46 0.34
CA ASP A 102 14.98 3.43 0.37
C ASP A 102 16.26 2.87 -0.25
N GLN A 103 16.58 1.62 -0.01
CA GLN A 103 17.74 0.97 -0.62
C GLN A 103 17.64 0.93 -2.14
N ARG A 104 16.48 0.64 -2.67
CA ARG A 104 16.27 0.64 -4.13
C ARG A 104 16.40 2.02 -4.73
N MET A 105 15.88 3.05 -4.06
CA MET A 105 15.92 4.43 -4.55
C MET A 105 17.32 5.04 -4.55
N ALA A 106 18.18 4.61 -3.64
CA ALA A 106 19.54 5.14 -3.55
C ALA A 106 20.32 4.96 -4.85
N ARG A 107 19.90 4.03 -5.71
CA ARG A 107 20.55 3.73 -6.99
C ARG A 107 19.86 4.36 -8.20
N SER A 108 18.77 5.13 -8.00
CA SER A 108 17.91 5.54 -9.11
C SER A 108 18.35 6.83 -9.82
N GLY A 109 19.12 7.70 -9.16
CA GLY A 109 19.51 8.99 -9.73
C GLY A 109 18.35 9.98 -9.93
N ARG A 110 17.18 9.73 -9.36
CA ARG A 110 15.99 10.56 -9.54
C ARG A 110 16.04 11.83 -8.68
N THR A 111 15.21 12.83 -9.04
CA THR A 111 15.06 14.04 -8.24
C THR A 111 14.43 13.73 -6.89
N HIS A 112 14.53 14.66 -5.94
CA HIS A 112 13.96 14.47 -4.61
C HIS A 112 12.44 14.20 -4.64
N LYS A 113 11.69 14.96 -5.45
CA LYS A 113 10.25 14.75 -5.60
C LYS A 113 9.94 13.39 -6.21
N GLN A 114 10.66 13.04 -7.28
CA GLN A 114 10.51 11.74 -7.93
C GLN A 114 10.85 10.60 -6.98
N LYS A 115 11.88 10.75 -6.14
CA LYS A 115 12.23 9.76 -5.15
C LYS A 115 11.14 9.54 -4.12
N LYS A 116 10.49 10.61 -3.65
CA LYS A 116 9.38 10.51 -2.70
C LYS A 116 8.21 9.72 -3.28
N GLN A 117 7.82 10.04 -4.51
CA GLN A 117 6.72 9.35 -5.18
C GLN A 117 7.05 7.88 -5.43
N LEU A 118 8.25 7.62 -5.93
CA LEU A 118 8.70 6.25 -6.17
C LEU A 118 8.79 5.46 -4.88
N ARG A 119 9.27 6.08 -3.81
CA ARG A 119 9.39 5.45 -2.50
C ARG A 119 8.04 4.96 -1.98
N ASP A 120 7.00 5.81 -2.08
CA ASP A 120 5.67 5.44 -1.61
C ASP A 120 5.10 4.26 -2.42
N ALA A 121 5.27 4.27 -3.73
CA ALA A 121 4.82 3.18 -4.59
C ALA A 121 5.66 1.91 -4.37
N LEU A 122 6.98 2.04 -4.17
CA LEU A 122 7.85 0.89 -3.87
C LEU A 122 7.52 0.30 -2.50
N ALA A 123 7.15 1.14 -1.52
CA ALA A 123 6.73 0.64 -0.21
C ALA A 123 5.46 -0.22 -0.34
N ALA A 124 4.49 0.21 -1.14
CA ALA A 124 3.29 -0.58 -1.42
C ALA A 124 3.66 -1.91 -2.12
N ALA A 125 4.60 -1.88 -3.06
CA ALA A 125 5.07 -3.09 -3.74
C ALA A 125 5.73 -4.07 -2.78
N GLU A 126 6.54 -3.58 -1.83
CA GLU A 126 7.17 -4.43 -0.82
C GLU A 126 6.15 -5.06 0.12
N ILE A 127 5.13 -4.30 0.53
CA ILE A 127 4.02 -4.82 1.33
C ILE A 127 3.38 -6.01 0.60
N LEU A 128 3.12 -5.85 -0.69
CA LEU A 128 2.49 -6.90 -1.47
C LEU A 128 3.39 -8.11 -1.66
N ARG A 129 4.69 -7.90 -1.92
CA ARG A 129 5.64 -9.01 -2.02
C ARG A 129 5.69 -9.82 -0.74
N ASP A 130 5.76 -9.15 0.41
CA ASP A 130 5.78 -9.83 1.70
C ASP A 130 4.50 -10.63 1.92
N PHE A 131 3.36 -10.06 1.55
CA PHE A 131 2.08 -10.74 1.65
C PHE A 131 2.02 -11.99 0.78
N LEU A 132 2.47 -11.90 -0.47
CA LEU A 132 2.44 -13.01 -1.41
C LEU A 132 3.43 -14.11 -1.05
N ASP A 133 4.51 -13.78 -0.35
CA ASP A 133 5.53 -14.75 0.07
C ASP A 133 5.21 -15.42 1.41
N SER A 134 4.22 -14.95 2.13
CA SER A 134 3.85 -15.51 3.43
C SER A 134 2.97 -16.74 3.34
#